data_8b44c1f56dd544f710ed4698085cf8bf
#
_entry.id   8b44c1f56dd544f710ed4698085cf8bf
#
_cell.length_a   1.000
_cell.length_b   1.000
_cell.length_c   1.000
_cell.angle_alpha   90.00
_cell.angle_beta   90.00
_cell.angle_gamma   90.00
#
_symmetry.space_group_name_H-M   'P 1'
#
loop_
_entity.id
_entity.type
_entity.pdbx_description
1 polymer ?
#
loop_
_entity_poly.entity_id
_entity_poly.type
_entity_poly.pdbx_seq_one_letter_code
_entity_poly.pdbx_strand_id
1 'polypeptide(L)'
;MKTITLILTCMLGCSAALAQLPDHTQIFEPVPALVTGATHEAAPSDAIVLFDGRNMNAWEQLEDSASPQWDIEEGVVTVNGTGTLRSKQSFDSFQLHMEWRATDVIEGESQLRGNSGIFLHSLFEIQILDSWENPTYVNGQAGSVFLQHSPQVNAARRPGQWQSYDIIFTAPIYLASGTLQSPAYVTLLHNGVLVQNHVEILGSTYTRAPQYESNCTPFAHREEQACDGKMPLLLQDHGQVVSFKNIWLREL
;
A
#
# COMPACT_ATOMS: atom_id res chain seq x y z
N MET A 1 61.14 -9.13 64.38
CA MET A 1 59.90 -9.31 63.63
C MET A 1 59.91 -8.28 62.53
N LYS A 2 60.10 -8.70 61.29
CA LYS A 2 60.08 -7.81 60.11
C LYS A 2 58.74 -7.99 59.41
N THR A 3 57.95 -6.92 59.35
CA THR A 3 56.62 -6.88 58.69
C THR A 3 56.86 -6.65 57.20
N ILE A 4 56.45 -7.59 56.38
CA ILE A 4 56.47 -7.45 54.91
C ILE A 4 55.11 -6.90 54.49
N THR A 5 55.09 -5.69 53.93
CA THR A 5 53.90 -5.08 53.37
C THR A 5 53.80 -5.49 51.85
N LEU A 6 52.78 -6.26 51.53
CA LEU A 6 52.52 -6.69 50.17
C LEU A 6 51.67 -5.58 49.45
N ILE A 7 52.27 -4.92 48.48
CA ILE A 7 51.58 -3.95 47.65
C ILE A 7 50.93 -4.71 46.43
N LEU A 8 49.60 -4.78 46.46
CA LEU A 8 48.82 -5.36 45.37
C LEU A 8 48.58 -4.29 44.29
N THR A 9 49.32 -4.36 43.18
CA THR A 9 49.14 -3.46 42.05
C THR A 9 47.98 -3.96 41.21
N CYS A 10 46.84 -3.25 41.27
CA CYS A 10 45.67 -3.52 40.43
C CYS A 10 45.91 -2.93 39.04
N MET A 11 46.25 -3.76 38.08
CA MET A 11 46.27 -3.34 36.65
C MET A 11 44.84 -3.24 36.16
N LEU A 12 44.30 -2.02 36.04
CA LEU A 12 43.12 -1.76 35.27
C LEU A 12 43.47 -1.93 33.78
N GLY A 13 43.10 -3.06 33.20
CA GLY A 13 43.10 -3.26 31.75
C GLY A 13 42.04 -2.38 31.13
N CYS A 14 42.45 -1.24 30.59
CA CYS A 14 41.61 -0.41 29.74
C CYS A 14 41.44 -1.15 28.39
N SER A 15 40.32 -1.88 28.22
CA SER A 15 39.92 -2.40 26.92
C SER A 15 39.54 -1.19 26.04
N ALA A 16 40.47 -0.74 25.23
CA ALA A 16 40.15 0.22 24.17
C ALA A 16 39.14 -0.49 23.24
N ALA A 17 37.89 -0.09 23.31
CA ALA A 17 36.94 -0.41 22.29
C ALA A 17 37.55 0.15 20.97
N LEU A 18 37.86 -0.74 20.03
CA LEU A 18 38.27 -0.34 18.68
C LEU A 18 37.05 0.38 18.08
N ALA A 19 37.02 1.71 18.17
CA ALA A 19 36.07 2.52 17.47
C ALA A 19 36.29 2.24 15.98
N GLN A 20 35.24 1.80 15.33
CA GLN A 20 35.23 1.58 13.88
C GLN A 20 35.69 2.88 13.21
N LEU A 21 36.77 2.84 12.46
CA LEU A 21 37.26 4.04 11.75
C LEU A 21 36.24 4.38 10.67
N PRO A 22 35.61 5.57 10.69
CA PRO A 22 34.53 5.95 9.76
C PRO A 22 34.92 5.75 8.29
N ASP A 23 36.17 5.99 7.95
CA ASP A 23 36.69 5.97 6.59
C ASP A 23 36.57 4.58 5.90
N HIS A 24 36.47 3.50 6.67
CA HIS A 24 36.37 2.13 6.13
C HIS A 24 34.94 1.72 5.76
N THR A 25 33.93 2.48 6.19
CA THR A 25 32.51 2.20 5.96
C THR A 25 31.82 3.32 5.19
N GLN A 26 32.54 4.38 4.83
CA GLN A 26 31.99 5.47 4.03
C GLN A 26 31.83 5.03 2.58
N ILE A 27 30.61 5.21 2.05
CA ILE A 27 30.27 4.93 0.65
C ILE A 27 29.78 6.25 0.06
N PHE A 28 30.41 6.71 -1.03
CA PHE A 28 30.13 8.01 -1.65
C PHE A 28 29.29 7.90 -2.93
N GLU A 29 29.11 6.68 -3.43
CA GLU A 29 28.35 6.41 -4.64
C GLU A 29 27.44 5.15 -4.47
N PRO A 30 26.26 5.11 -5.07
CA PRO A 30 25.64 6.20 -5.83
C PRO A 30 25.12 7.32 -4.91
N VAL A 31 25.21 8.57 -5.38
CA VAL A 31 24.60 9.71 -4.67
C VAL A 31 23.09 9.62 -4.82
N PRO A 32 22.31 9.61 -3.71
CA PRO A 32 20.86 9.57 -3.78
C PRO A 32 20.31 10.77 -4.54
N ALA A 33 19.33 10.52 -5.43
CA ALA A 33 18.64 11.61 -6.14
C ALA A 33 17.89 12.50 -5.16
N LEU A 34 17.91 13.80 -5.41
CA LEU A 34 17.13 14.76 -4.63
C LEU A 34 15.66 14.69 -5.04
N VAL A 35 14.80 14.32 -4.11
CA VAL A 35 13.35 14.28 -4.28
C VAL A 35 12.72 15.24 -3.28
N THR A 36 11.84 16.13 -3.73
CA THR A 36 11.02 16.92 -2.81
C THR A 36 9.96 16.03 -2.19
N GLY A 37 9.81 16.11 -0.86
CA GLY A 37 8.84 15.28 -0.14
C GLY A 37 7.39 15.61 -0.47
N ALA A 38 6.50 14.68 -0.18
CA ALA A 38 5.06 14.88 -0.28
C ALA A 38 4.57 15.90 0.76
N THR A 39 3.56 16.67 0.37
CA THR A 39 2.77 17.54 1.27
C THR A 39 1.29 17.18 1.15
N HIS A 40 0.43 17.80 1.95
CA HIS A 40 -1.03 17.65 1.79
C HIS A 40 -1.55 18.14 0.43
N GLU A 41 -0.78 18.95 -0.28
CA GLU A 41 -1.19 19.59 -1.54
C GLU A 41 -0.44 19.06 -2.77
N ALA A 42 0.66 18.33 -2.56
CA ALA A 42 1.53 17.89 -3.65
C ALA A 42 2.16 16.52 -3.40
N ALA A 43 2.19 15.70 -4.45
CA ALA A 43 2.96 14.47 -4.50
C ALA A 43 4.49 14.75 -4.47
N PRO A 44 5.32 13.76 -4.10
CA PRO A 44 6.77 13.86 -4.28
C PRO A 44 7.15 14.14 -5.74
N SER A 45 8.30 14.79 -5.95
CA SER A 45 8.71 15.23 -7.30
C SER A 45 8.99 14.10 -8.30
N ASP A 46 9.18 12.86 -7.82
CA ASP A 46 9.39 11.64 -8.61
C ASP A 46 8.16 10.72 -8.65
N ALA A 47 7.01 11.20 -8.17
CA ALA A 47 5.78 10.42 -8.19
C ALA A 47 5.06 10.47 -9.53
N ILE A 48 4.41 9.35 -9.84
CA ILE A 48 3.39 9.25 -10.88
C ILE A 48 2.07 9.64 -10.25
N VAL A 49 1.50 10.75 -10.70
CA VAL A 49 0.21 11.25 -10.20
C VAL A 49 -0.92 10.51 -10.89
N LEU A 50 -1.73 9.80 -10.10
CA LEU A 50 -2.89 9.05 -10.59
C LEU A 50 -4.19 9.85 -10.50
N PHE A 51 -4.29 10.76 -9.52
CA PHE A 51 -5.40 11.71 -9.40
C PHE A 51 -4.98 12.92 -8.56
N ASP A 52 -5.06 14.10 -9.15
CA ASP A 52 -4.70 15.40 -8.54
C ASP A 52 -5.91 16.34 -8.35
N GLY A 53 -7.12 15.80 -8.47
CA GLY A 53 -8.37 16.57 -8.36
C GLY A 53 -8.88 17.17 -9.67
N ARG A 54 -8.19 16.98 -10.80
CA ARG A 54 -8.55 17.63 -12.09
C ARG A 54 -9.23 16.68 -13.06
N ASN A 55 -8.73 15.46 -13.19
CA ASN A 55 -9.24 14.48 -14.14
C ASN A 55 -8.80 13.05 -13.78
N MET A 56 -9.48 12.07 -14.37
CA MET A 56 -9.18 10.65 -14.22
C MET A 56 -8.42 10.08 -15.44
N ASN A 57 -7.59 10.87 -16.13
CA ASN A 57 -6.90 10.45 -17.35
C ASN A 57 -5.96 9.24 -17.16
N ALA A 58 -5.47 9.01 -15.93
CA ALA A 58 -4.65 7.85 -15.59
C ALA A 58 -5.47 6.55 -15.45
N TRP A 59 -6.81 6.64 -15.48
CA TRP A 59 -7.74 5.54 -15.25
C TRP A 59 -8.62 5.27 -16.46
N GLU A 60 -9.21 4.09 -16.51
CA GLU A 60 -10.22 3.65 -17.47
C GLU A 60 -11.23 2.75 -16.77
N GLN A 61 -12.41 2.55 -17.36
CA GLN A 61 -13.36 1.55 -16.89
C GLN A 61 -12.77 0.15 -17.04
N LEU A 62 -12.95 -0.69 -16.03
CA LEU A 62 -12.41 -2.06 -16.03
C LEU A 62 -13.00 -2.91 -17.15
N GLU A 63 -14.31 -2.78 -17.42
CA GLU A 63 -15.04 -3.67 -18.32
C GLU A 63 -14.72 -3.44 -19.81
N ASP A 64 -14.68 -2.18 -20.25
CA ASP A 64 -14.63 -1.82 -21.67
C ASP A 64 -13.49 -0.84 -22.04
N SER A 65 -12.65 -0.48 -21.06
CA SER A 65 -11.58 0.51 -21.20
C SER A 65 -12.07 1.91 -21.62
N ALA A 66 -13.35 2.21 -21.43
CA ALA A 66 -13.89 3.54 -21.65
C ALA A 66 -13.35 4.57 -20.63
N SER A 67 -13.60 5.83 -20.88
CA SER A 67 -13.27 6.89 -19.93
C SER A 67 -14.06 6.72 -18.64
N PRO A 68 -13.44 6.96 -17.46
CA PRO A 68 -14.12 6.94 -16.17
C PRO A 68 -15.35 7.85 -16.15
N GLN A 69 -16.40 7.40 -15.50
CA GLN A 69 -17.66 8.14 -15.35
C GLN A 69 -17.95 8.55 -13.91
N TRP A 70 -17.00 8.35 -12.99
CA TRP A 70 -17.12 8.82 -11.63
C TRP A 70 -17.13 10.35 -11.57
N ASP A 71 -17.96 10.89 -10.67
CA ASP A 71 -18.14 12.35 -10.54
C ASP A 71 -16.92 12.99 -9.91
N ILE A 72 -16.48 14.12 -10.48
CA ILE A 72 -15.39 14.95 -9.92
C ILE A 72 -15.99 16.29 -9.51
N GLU A 73 -15.97 16.57 -8.21
CA GLU A 73 -16.41 17.84 -7.64
C GLU A 73 -15.39 18.37 -6.64
N GLU A 74 -15.02 19.62 -6.75
CA GLU A 74 -14.08 20.32 -5.83
C GLU A 74 -12.76 19.55 -5.60
N GLY A 75 -12.23 18.89 -6.64
CA GLY A 75 -10.99 18.14 -6.55
C GLY A 75 -11.11 16.75 -5.93
N VAL A 76 -12.33 16.27 -5.77
CA VAL A 76 -12.67 14.97 -5.19
C VAL A 76 -13.36 14.12 -6.24
N VAL A 77 -12.96 12.87 -6.38
CA VAL A 77 -13.66 11.89 -7.22
C VAL A 77 -14.47 10.94 -6.33
N THR A 78 -15.71 10.64 -6.75
CA THR A 78 -16.64 9.86 -5.94
C THR A 78 -17.23 8.70 -6.72
N VAL A 79 -17.27 7.52 -6.08
CA VAL A 79 -17.96 6.31 -6.58
C VAL A 79 -19.45 6.63 -6.79
N ASN A 80 -19.98 6.28 -7.97
CA ASN A 80 -21.37 6.60 -8.34
C ASN A 80 -22.14 5.43 -9.00
N GLY A 81 -21.62 4.20 -8.91
CA GLY A 81 -22.28 3.01 -9.44
C GLY A 81 -22.03 2.75 -10.92
N THR A 82 -21.08 3.46 -11.55
CA THR A 82 -20.78 3.30 -12.99
C THR A 82 -19.70 2.28 -13.28
N GLY A 83 -19.17 1.60 -12.25
CA GLY A 83 -18.24 0.48 -12.35
C GLY A 83 -16.83 0.77 -11.83
N THR A 84 -16.10 -0.31 -11.62
CA THR A 84 -14.72 -0.32 -11.13
C THR A 84 -13.76 0.32 -12.13
N LEU A 85 -12.81 1.09 -11.64
CA LEU A 85 -11.78 1.72 -12.45
C LEU A 85 -10.47 0.94 -12.38
N ARG A 86 -9.74 0.94 -13.50
CA ARG A 86 -8.40 0.37 -13.63
C ARG A 86 -7.39 1.44 -14.03
N SER A 87 -6.18 1.42 -13.45
CA SER A 87 -5.10 2.27 -13.95
C SER A 87 -4.67 1.84 -15.36
N LYS A 88 -4.44 2.80 -16.26
CA LYS A 88 -3.95 2.52 -17.63
C LYS A 88 -2.52 2.00 -17.63
N GLN A 89 -1.71 2.45 -16.66
CA GLN A 89 -0.35 2.00 -16.45
C GLN A 89 -0.34 0.82 -15.49
N SER A 90 0.55 -0.14 -15.76
CA SER A 90 0.87 -1.26 -14.89
C SER A 90 2.16 -0.97 -14.13
N PHE A 91 2.28 -1.49 -12.92
CA PHE A 91 3.37 -1.24 -11.98
C PHE A 91 3.92 -2.56 -11.46
N ASP A 92 5.19 -2.54 -11.01
CA ASP A 92 5.83 -3.63 -10.26
C ASP A 92 5.65 -3.37 -8.75
N SER A 93 6.74 -3.21 -8.02
CA SER A 93 6.75 -2.80 -6.62
C SER A 93 6.65 -1.30 -6.51
N PHE A 94 5.92 -0.79 -5.49
CA PHE A 94 5.68 0.65 -5.39
C PHE A 94 5.37 1.10 -3.97
N GLN A 95 5.54 2.40 -3.75
CA GLN A 95 4.90 3.17 -2.70
C GLN A 95 3.67 3.86 -3.29
N LEU A 96 2.49 3.66 -2.68
CA LEU A 96 1.23 4.31 -3.06
C LEU A 96 0.71 5.15 -1.90
N HIS A 97 0.31 6.37 -2.17
CA HIS A 97 -0.46 7.20 -1.26
C HIS A 97 -1.83 7.47 -1.84
N MET A 98 -2.86 7.44 -1.00
CA MET A 98 -4.20 7.85 -1.35
C MET A 98 -4.97 8.37 -0.14
N GLU A 99 -5.84 9.34 -0.38
CA GLU A 99 -6.82 9.76 0.61
C GLU A 99 -8.23 9.34 0.18
N TRP A 100 -9.01 8.86 1.14
CA TRP A 100 -10.37 8.40 0.92
C TRP A 100 -11.30 8.78 2.08
N ARG A 101 -12.60 8.84 1.83
CA ARG A 101 -13.61 8.98 2.90
C ARG A 101 -14.90 8.28 2.52
N ALA A 102 -15.55 7.64 3.49
CA ALA A 102 -16.94 7.27 3.40
C ALA A 102 -17.82 8.51 3.61
N THR A 103 -19.05 8.49 3.14
CA THR A 103 -20.04 9.54 3.42
C THR A 103 -20.26 9.72 4.93
N ASP A 104 -20.62 10.93 5.37
CA ASP A 104 -21.02 11.22 6.75
C ASP A 104 -22.44 10.72 7.08
N VAL A 105 -23.23 10.41 6.05
CA VAL A 105 -24.53 9.75 6.19
C VAL A 105 -24.31 8.26 6.39
N ILE A 106 -24.57 7.78 7.60
CA ILE A 106 -24.41 6.36 7.94
C ILE A 106 -25.63 5.60 7.44
N GLU A 107 -25.42 4.81 6.39
CA GLU A 107 -26.41 3.88 5.86
C GLU A 107 -25.83 2.46 5.86
N GLY A 108 -26.61 1.49 6.30
CA GLY A 108 -26.18 0.09 6.41
C GLY A 108 -25.33 -0.21 7.63
N GLU A 109 -24.83 -1.42 7.66
CA GLU A 109 -23.99 -1.99 8.72
C GLU A 109 -22.99 -2.97 8.13
N SER A 110 -21.95 -3.31 8.87
CA SER A 110 -20.93 -4.29 8.46
C SER A 110 -20.33 -3.91 7.10
N GLN A 111 -20.30 -4.81 6.14
CA GLN A 111 -19.74 -4.60 4.79
C GLN A 111 -20.65 -3.75 3.87
N LEU A 112 -21.83 -3.37 4.32
CA LEU A 112 -22.74 -2.50 3.57
C LEU A 112 -22.60 -1.02 3.96
N ARG A 113 -21.50 -0.63 4.60
CA ARG A 113 -21.30 0.70 5.12
C ARG A 113 -20.00 1.32 4.61
N GLY A 114 -20.10 2.17 3.56
CA GLY A 114 -18.98 2.88 2.96
C GLY A 114 -17.87 1.95 2.47
N ASN A 115 -18.24 0.94 1.69
CA ASN A 115 -17.38 -0.11 1.20
C ASN A 115 -16.81 0.22 -0.17
N SER A 116 -15.52 -0.01 -0.33
CA SER A 116 -14.75 0.04 -1.56
C SER A 116 -13.45 -0.77 -1.35
N GLY A 117 -12.52 -0.72 -2.30
CA GLY A 117 -11.22 -1.37 -2.19
C GLY A 117 -10.21 -0.75 -3.16
N ILE A 118 -8.95 -0.78 -2.77
CA ILE A 118 -7.82 -0.61 -3.68
C ILE A 118 -7.18 -1.97 -3.93
N PHE A 119 -7.18 -2.43 -5.19
CA PHE A 119 -6.55 -3.68 -5.58
C PHE A 119 -5.14 -3.41 -6.09
N LEU A 120 -4.16 -3.93 -5.37
CA LEU A 120 -2.77 -3.96 -5.79
C LEU A 120 -2.63 -5.06 -6.83
N HIS A 121 -1.98 -4.78 -7.96
CA HIS A 121 -1.86 -5.71 -9.09
C HIS A 121 -3.21 -6.29 -9.56
N SER A 122 -4.31 -5.55 -9.43
CA SER A 122 -5.68 -6.01 -9.76
C SER A 122 -6.15 -7.27 -9.02
N LEU A 123 -5.35 -7.83 -8.12
CA LEU A 123 -5.55 -9.13 -7.50
C LEU A 123 -5.67 -9.07 -5.97
N PHE A 124 -4.97 -8.14 -5.34
CA PHE A 124 -4.78 -8.13 -3.89
C PHE A 124 -5.48 -6.92 -3.29
N GLU A 125 -6.64 -7.14 -2.70
CA GLU A 125 -7.47 -6.07 -2.14
C GLU A 125 -6.97 -5.62 -0.79
N ILE A 126 -6.77 -4.31 -0.67
CA ILE A 126 -6.70 -3.60 0.61
C ILE A 126 -8.07 -2.96 0.84
N GLN A 127 -8.73 -3.39 1.90
CA GLN A 127 -10.10 -3.01 2.21
C GLN A 127 -10.23 -1.52 2.55
N ILE A 128 -11.24 -0.89 1.96
CA ILE A 128 -11.74 0.42 2.30
C ILE A 128 -13.16 0.23 2.85
N LEU A 129 -13.39 0.68 4.09
CA LEU A 129 -14.65 0.50 4.80
C LEU A 129 -14.82 1.61 5.84
N ASP A 130 -16.03 2.09 6.04
CA ASP A 130 -16.33 2.82 7.27
C ASP A 130 -16.29 1.84 8.45
N SER A 131 -15.13 1.77 9.11
CA SER A 131 -14.86 0.89 10.25
C SER A 131 -15.03 1.58 11.59
N TRP A 132 -15.49 2.84 11.62
CA TRP A 132 -15.75 3.56 12.87
C TRP A 132 -16.99 3.01 13.56
N GLU A 133 -16.81 2.40 14.74
CA GLU A 133 -17.92 1.79 15.50
C GLU A 133 -18.82 0.89 14.63
N ASN A 134 -18.22 0.15 13.70
CA ASN A 134 -18.91 -0.70 12.75
C ASN A 134 -18.44 -2.17 12.91
N PRO A 135 -19.16 -2.99 13.68
CA PRO A 135 -18.83 -4.39 13.85
C PRO A 135 -18.92 -5.17 12.53
N THR A 136 -17.85 -5.86 12.18
CA THR A 136 -17.80 -6.81 11.06
C THR A 136 -16.70 -7.85 11.33
N TYR A 137 -16.51 -8.80 10.43
CA TYR A 137 -15.39 -9.74 10.55
C TYR A 137 -14.06 -8.99 10.47
N VAL A 138 -13.10 -9.38 11.34
CA VAL A 138 -11.88 -8.59 11.59
C VAL A 138 -10.97 -8.45 10.38
N ASN A 139 -10.94 -9.45 9.50
CA ASN A 139 -10.18 -9.42 8.25
C ASN A 139 -10.94 -8.82 7.06
N GLY A 140 -12.02 -8.11 7.33
CA GLY A 140 -12.77 -7.26 6.40
C GLY A 140 -12.88 -5.81 6.89
N GLN A 141 -12.17 -5.43 7.95
CA GLN A 141 -12.05 -4.05 8.43
C GLN A 141 -11.19 -3.21 7.49
N ALA A 142 -11.33 -1.89 7.55
CA ALA A 142 -10.47 -0.98 6.80
C ALA A 142 -8.98 -1.27 7.05
N GLY A 143 -8.19 -1.38 5.99
CA GLY A 143 -6.77 -1.70 6.06
C GLY A 143 -6.45 -3.20 6.19
N SER A 144 -7.45 -4.08 6.08
CA SER A 144 -7.21 -5.52 5.92
C SER A 144 -6.58 -5.80 4.55
N VAL A 145 -5.70 -6.80 4.47
CA VAL A 145 -5.60 -7.59 3.25
C VAL A 145 -6.84 -8.47 3.24
N PHE A 146 -7.81 -8.15 2.37
CA PHE A 146 -9.20 -8.60 2.49
C PHE A 146 -9.33 -10.11 2.57
N LEU A 147 -10.00 -10.59 3.62
CA LEU A 147 -10.20 -11.99 4.00
C LEU A 147 -8.91 -12.79 4.29
N GLN A 148 -7.74 -12.13 4.31
CA GLN A 148 -6.46 -12.77 4.62
C GLN A 148 -5.90 -12.29 5.97
N HIS A 149 -5.62 -10.99 6.11
CA HIS A 149 -5.01 -10.41 7.31
C HIS A 149 -5.85 -9.25 7.84
N SER A 150 -6.22 -9.32 9.11
CA SER A 150 -6.82 -8.18 9.81
C SER A 150 -5.79 -7.08 10.05
N PRO A 151 -6.20 -5.80 10.11
CA PRO A 151 -5.32 -4.75 10.58
C PRO A 151 -4.94 -4.98 12.05
N GLN A 152 -3.72 -4.59 12.44
CA GLN A 152 -3.24 -4.74 13.81
C GLN A 152 -4.05 -3.91 14.82
N VAL A 153 -4.56 -2.78 14.37
CA VAL A 153 -5.45 -1.88 15.12
C VAL A 153 -6.44 -1.22 14.16
N ASN A 154 -7.58 -0.80 14.65
CA ASN A 154 -8.52 0.04 13.90
C ASN A 154 -8.11 1.51 14.04
N ALA A 155 -7.53 2.08 12.99
CA ALA A 155 -7.10 3.48 12.92
C ALA A 155 -8.11 4.39 12.19
N ALA A 156 -9.34 3.91 11.95
CA ALA A 156 -10.36 4.65 11.22
C ALA A 156 -10.80 5.91 11.98
N ARG A 157 -10.97 7.01 11.25
CA ARG A 157 -11.66 8.21 11.72
C ARG A 157 -13.16 8.07 11.46
N ARG A 158 -13.95 8.98 12.05
CA ARG A 158 -15.41 9.01 11.86
C ARG A 158 -15.80 9.15 10.38
N PRO A 159 -16.96 8.59 9.97
CA PRO A 159 -17.49 8.81 8.62
C PRO A 159 -17.53 10.31 8.28
N GLY A 160 -17.35 10.64 7.00
CA GLY A 160 -17.21 12.01 6.53
C GLY A 160 -15.79 12.62 6.70
N GLN A 161 -14.94 12.05 7.55
CA GLN A 161 -13.56 12.50 7.70
C GLN A 161 -12.62 11.79 6.71
N TRP A 162 -11.65 12.53 6.17
CA TRP A 162 -10.62 11.99 5.31
C TRP A 162 -9.72 11.01 6.05
N GLN A 163 -9.50 9.87 5.45
CA GLN A 163 -8.55 8.82 5.82
C GLN A 163 -7.37 8.88 4.85
N SER A 164 -6.19 8.46 5.28
CA SER A 164 -5.05 8.26 4.39
C SER A 164 -4.56 6.82 4.45
N TYR A 165 -4.21 6.28 3.30
CA TYR A 165 -3.42 5.06 3.17
C TYR A 165 -2.05 5.39 2.59
N ASP A 166 -1.01 4.94 3.27
CA ASP A 166 0.35 4.90 2.76
C ASP A 166 0.76 3.43 2.67
N ILE A 167 0.88 2.93 1.44
CA ILE A 167 1.09 1.52 1.13
C ILE A 167 2.48 1.34 0.52
N ILE A 168 3.27 0.42 1.07
CA ILE A 168 4.50 -0.08 0.45
C ILE A 168 4.20 -1.51 0.00
N PHE A 169 4.19 -1.71 -1.31
CA PHE A 169 3.90 -2.99 -1.93
C PHE A 169 5.14 -3.54 -2.59
N THR A 170 5.49 -4.78 -2.26
CA THR A 170 6.50 -5.57 -2.96
C THR A 170 5.78 -6.60 -3.82
N ALA A 171 5.98 -6.55 -5.11
CA ALA A 171 5.35 -7.44 -6.07
C ALA A 171 5.83 -8.89 -5.93
N PRO A 172 5.01 -9.87 -6.32
CA PRO A 172 5.44 -11.25 -6.34
C PRO A 172 6.47 -11.47 -7.46
N ILE A 173 7.43 -12.34 -7.21
CA ILE A 173 8.46 -12.68 -8.19
C ILE A 173 8.15 -14.07 -8.75
N TYR A 174 8.18 -14.19 -10.08
CA TYR A 174 7.98 -15.44 -10.79
C TYR A 174 9.23 -15.83 -11.58
N LEU A 175 9.47 -17.11 -11.65
CA LEU A 175 10.46 -17.67 -12.58
C LEU A 175 9.93 -17.60 -14.02
N ALA A 176 10.81 -17.72 -15.01
CA ALA A 176 10.41 -17.78 -16.42
C ALA A 176 9.46 -18.95 -16.75
N SER A 177 9.40 -19.97 -15.87
CA SER A 177 8.44 -21.07 -15.95
C SER A 177 7.01 -20.69 -15.52
N GLY A 178 6.80 -19.48 -15.00
CA GLY A 178 5.53 -19.06 -14.37
C GLY A 178 5.37 -19.51 -12.90
N THR A 179 6.39 -20.22 -12.36
CA THR A 179 6.36 -20.67 -10.96
C THR A 179 6.66 -19.49 -10.03
N LEU A 180 5.87 -19.32 -8.98
CA LEU A 180 6.12 -18.34 -7.93
C LEU A 180 7.46 -18.61 -7.24
N GLN A 181 8.33 -17.60 -7.23
CA GLN A 181 9.60 -17.62 -6.50
C GLN A 181 9.50 -16.91 -5.15
N SER A 182 8.78 -15.77 -5.11
CA SER A 182 8.52 -15.02 -3.90
C SER A 182 7.10 -14.49 -3.92
N PRO A 183 6.34 -14.58 -2.82
CA PRO A 183 5.02 -13.97 -2.71
C PRO A 183 5.12 -12.44 -2.67
N ALA A 184 3.99 -11.77 -2.81
CA ALA A 184 3.87 -10.36 -2.57
C ALA A 184 3.86 -10.03 -1.08
N TYR A 185 4.33 -8.82 -0.72
CA TYR A 185 4.29 -8.31 0.63
C TYR A 185 3.69 -6.92 0.67
N VAL A 186 3.03 -6.58 1.78
CA VAL A 186 2.48 -5.24 1.99
C VAL A 186 2.79 -4.70 3.38
N THR A 187 3.18 -3.42 3.42
CA THR A 187 3.17 -2.59 4.62
C THR A 187 2.16 -1.48 4.40
N LEU A 188 1.29 -1.25 5.37
CA LEU A 188 0.24 -0.24 5.29
C LEU A 188 0.20 0.61 6.55
N LEU A 189 0.24 1.93 6.36
CA LEU A 189 -0.13 2.90 7.39
C LEU A 189 -1.52 3.45 7.07
N HIS A 190 -2.42 3.38 8.03
CA HIS A 190 -3.75 3.99 7.98
C HIS A 190 -3.75 5.19 8.90
N ASN A 191 -3.94 6.40 8.37
CA ASN A 191 -3.84 7.66 9.12
C ASN A 191 -2.51 7.83 9.87
N GLY A 192 -1.40 7.37 9.27
CA GLY A 192 -0.07 7.38 9.88
C GLY A 192 0.17 6.27 10.92
N VAL A 193 -0.82 5.41 11.20
CA VAL A 193 -0.69 4.28 12.13
C VAL A 193 -0.41 3.00 11.35
N LEU A 194 0.64 2.27 11.74
CA LEU A 194 1.00 1.00 11.12
C LEU A 194 -0.09 -0.05 11.40
N VAL A 195 -0.75 -0.54 10.36
CA VAL A 195 -1.82 -1.54 10.46
C VAL A 195 -1.48 -2.87 9.79
N GLN A 196 -0.57 -2.86 8.79
CA GLN A 196 0.04 -4.06 8.21
C GLN A 196 1.56 -3.85 8.19
N ASN A 197 2.33 -4.80 8.76
CA ASN A 197 3.78 -4.70 8.85
C ASN A 197 4.46 -5.77 8.04
N HIS A 198 4.75 -5.48 6.77
CA HIS A 198 5.42 -6.41 5.85
C HIS A 198 4.79 -7.82 5.88
N VAL A 199 3.45 -7.86 5.76
CA VAL A 199 2.72 -9.13 5.76
C VAL A 199 2.78 -9.77 4.39
N GLU A 200 2.93 -11.09 4.36
CA GLU A 200 2.83 -11.88 3.14
C GLU A 200 1.38 -11.89 2.64
N ILE A 201 1.16 -11.56 1.37
CA ILE A 201 -0.13 -11.74 0.73
C ILE A 201 -0.23 -13.20 0.28
N LEU A 202 -1.28 -13.91 0.69
CA LEU A 202 -1.41 -15.35 0.48
C LEU A 202 -1.86 -15.72 -0.94
N GLY A 203 -2.26 -14.73 -1.75
CA GLY A 203 -2.74 -14.90 -3.13
C GLY A 203 -3.89 -13.98 -3.45
N SER A 204 -4.54 -14.19 -4.60
CA SER A 204 -5.62 -13.34 -5.10
C SER A 204 -6.82 -13.31 -4.17
N THR A 205 -7.40 -12.12 -4.02
CA THR A 205 -8.69 -11.91 -3.35
C THR A 205 -9.81 -12.61 -4.15
N TYR A 206 -10.91 -12.99 -3.49
CA TYR A 206 -12.08 -13.69 -4.08
C TYR A 206 -11.83 -15.10 -4.61
N THR A 207 -10.70 -15.71 -4.32
CA THR A 207 -10.51 -17.14 -4.54
C THR A 207 -10.98 -17.92 -3.30
N ARG A 208 -11.43 -19.16 -3.50
CA ARG A 208 -11.94 -20.01 -2.41
C ARG A 208 -10.89 -20.29 -1.33
N ALA A 209 -9.62 -20.31 -1.74
CA ALA A 209 -8.44 -20.26 -0.90
C ALA A 209 -7.45 -19.35 -1.62
N PRO A 210 -6.89 -18.33 -0.96
CA PRO A 210 -5.89 -17.47 -1.58
C PRO A 210 -4.77 -18.32 -2.18
N GLN A 211 -4.47 -18.08 -3.45
CA GLN A 211 -3.39 -18.75 -4.16
C GLN A 211 -2.85 -17.84 -5.25
N TYR A 212 -1.58 -18.06 -5.58
CA TYR A 212 -0.95 -17.40 -6.70
C TYR A 212 -1.20 -18.22 -7.97
N GLU A 213 -1.72 -17.57 -8.98
CA GLU A 213 -1.72 -18.05 -10.34
C GLU A 213 -0.45 -17.59 -11.05
N SER A 214 -0.18 -18.05 -12.27
CA SER A 214 0.97 -17.53 -13.02
C SER A 214 0.81 -16.04 -13.30
N ASN A 215 1.91 -15.29 -13.41
CA ASN A 215 1.92 -13.85 -13.69
C ASN A 215 1.26 -13.45 -15.03
N CYS A 216 0.86 -14.43 -15.85
CA CYS A 216 0.16 -14.27 -17.12
C CYS A 216 -1.34 -14.57 -16.97
N THR A 217 -1.98 -14.16 -15.86
CA THR A 217 -3.37 -14.47 -15.57
C THR A 217 -4.38 -13.68 -16.42
N PRO A 218 -5.66 -14.13 -16.48
CA PRO A 218 -6.68 -13.62 -17.41
C PRO A 218 -7.08 -12.15 -17.24
N PHE A 219 -6.56 -11.41 -16.27
CA PHE A 219 -6.69 -9.94 -16.23
C PHE A 219 -5.80 -9.26 -17.28
N ALA A 220 -4.89 -9.98 -17.89
CA ALA A 220 -4.19 -9.56 -19.10
C ALA A 220 -5.14 -9.63 -20.30
N HIS A 221 -6.21 -8.84 -20.30
CA HIS A 221 -7.11 -8.68 -21.46
C HIS A 221 -6.44 -7.95 -22.63
N ARG A 222 -5.15 -7.72 -22.58
CA ARG A 222 -4.36 -7.19 -23.69
C ARG A 222 -3.56 -8.34 -24.29
N GLU A 223 -3.89 -8.70 -25.53
CA GLU A 223 -3.22 -9.74 -26.31
C GLU A 223 -1.68 -9.54 -26.43
N GLU A 224 -1.17 -8.37 -26.05
CA GLU A 224 0.22 -7.96 -26.14
C GLU A 224 0.92 -7.77 -24.77
N GLN A 225 0.27 -8.14 -23.68
CA GLN A 225 0.91 -7.95 -22.37
C GLN A 225 1.98 -9.00 -22.16
N ALA A 226 3.24 -8.56 -22.20
CA ALA A 226 4.35 -9.36 -21.74
C ALA A 226 4.10 -9.77 -20.29
N CYS A 227 4.44 -11.01 -19.94
CA CYS A 227 4.39 -11.49 -18.54
C CYS A 227 5.60 -10.92 -17.79
N ASP A 228 5.66 -9.59 -17.69
CA ASP A 228 6.78 -8.85 -17.10
C ASP A 228 6.62 -8.63 -15.58
N GLY A 229 5.54 -9.19 -15.01
CA GLY A 229 5.24 -9.06 -13.58
C GLY A 229 4.50 -7.77 -13.21
N LYS A 230 4.38 -6.80 -14.13
CA LYS A 230 3.68 -5.55 -13.87
C LYS A 230 2.17 -5.70 -14.09
N MET A 231 1.39 -5.17 -13.17
CA MET A 231 -0.07 -5.19 -13.25
C MET A 231 -0.69 -3.86 -12.82
N PRO A 232 -1.89 -3.52 -13.34
CA PRO A 232 -2.57 -2.28 -12.97
C PRO A 232 -3.16 -2.33 -11.56
N LEU A 233 -3.51 -1.15 -11.04
CA LEU A 233 -4.34 -0.98 -9.84
C LEU A 233 -5.82 -0.97 -10.21
N LEU A 234 -6.70 -1.38 -9.26
CA LEU A 234 -8.14 -1.13 -9.39
C LEU A 234 -8.64 -0.29 -8.23
N LEU A 235 -9.55 0.65 -8.53
CA LEU A 235 -10.41 1.31 -7.54
C LEU A 235 -11.81 0.71 -7.66
N GLN A 236 -12.26 0.05 -6.60
CA GLN A 236 -13.52 -0.70 -6.63
C GLN A 236 -14.74 0.21 -6.52
N ASP A 237 -15.69 -0.01 -7.41
CA ASP A 237 -17.07 0.40 -7.23
C ASP A 237 -17.85 -0.75 -6.59
N HIS A 238 -18.19 -0.60 -5.30
CA HIS A 238 -19.01 -1.55 -4.55
C HIS A 238 -20.47 -1.09 -4.44
N GLY A 239 -20.86 -0.10 -5.23
CA GLY A 239 -22.21 0.50 -5.19
C GLY A 239 -22.47 1.37 -3.95
N GLN A 240 -21.42 1.76 -3.23
CA GLN A 240 -21.51 2.61 -2.03
C GLN A 240 -20.68 3.87 -2.21
N VAL A 241 -21.14 4.97 -1.62
CA VAL A 241 -20.51 6.28 -1.77
C VAL A 241 -19.21 6.32 -0.98
N VAL A 242 -18.09 6.29 -1.71
CA VAL A 242 -16.74 6.53 -1.20
C VAL A 242 -16.07 7.55 -2.10
N SER A 243 -15.42 8.53 -1.51
CA SER A 243 -14.73 9.60 -2.23
C SER A 243 -13.22 9.45 -2.09
N PHE A 244 -12.48 9.88 -3.13
CA PHE A 244 -11.03 9.80 -3.21
C PHE A 244 -10.42 11.12 -3.63
N LYS A 245 -9.19 11.36 -3.18
CA LYS A 245 -8.33 12.46 -3.65
C LYS A 245 -6.85 12.12 -3.43
N ASN A 246 -5.96 12.94 -3.98
CA ASN A 246 -4.53 12.88 -3.76
C ASN A 246 -3.96 11.46 -3.92
N ILE A 247 -4.13 10.87 -5.11
CA ILE A 247 -3.64 9.52 -5.42
C ILE A 247 -2.36 9.63 -6.23
N TRP A 248 -1.27 9.13 -5.68
CA TRP A 248 0.04 9.09 -6.36
C TRP A 248 0.84 7.84 -5.99
N LEU A 249 1.75 7.47 -6.85
CA LEU A 249 2.56 6.27 -6.73
C LEU A 249 4.02 6.58 -7.09
N ARG A 250 4.97 5.92 -6.42
CA ARG A 250 6.39 5.87 -6.78
C ARG A 250 6.77 4.41 -7.02
N GLU A 251 7.40 4.09 -8.14
CA GLU A 251 8.01 2.77 -8.36
C GLU A 251 9.26 2.62 -7.45
N LEU A 252 9.53 1.39 -6.99
CA LEU A 252 10.61 1.04 -6.08
C LEU A 252 11.67 0.17 -6.76
#